data_72de9b46505a4c3f727c5e6630b701d4
#
_entry.id   72de9b46505a4c3f727c5e6630b701d4
#
_cell.length_a   1.000
_cell.length_b   1.000
_cell.length_c   1.000
_cell.angle_alpha   90.00
_cell.angle_beta   90.00
_cell.angle_gamma   90.00
#
_symmetry.space_group_name_H-M   'P 1'
#
loop_
_entity.id
_entity.type
_entity.pdbx_description
1 polymer ?
#
loop_
_entity_poly.entity_id
_entity_poly.type
_entity_poly.pdbx_seq_one_letter_code
_entity_poly.pdbx_strand_id
1 'polypeptide(L)'
;MMMMNKLLDYLDYLFPNPKCELIYQKDYQLLMAVVLSAQSTDKRVNSVTPIIFSKYPTLEDLKKANLSDLEEIIRPVGSFRKKAAFLKGIATRLFDEFNGVVPIDREVLESFPGVGRKTVNVFLGEFYGVPAIAVDTHVERVSKRLKLAYLNDSVLDVERKLMKKVPKDRWARFHLQMVLFGRYYCKAVKPLCKDCPLKEFCREKKKNLD
;
A
#
# COMPACT_ATOMS: atom_id res chain seq x y z
N MET A 1 -20.06 15.30 9.44
CA MET A 1 -19.01 16.35 9.28
C MET A 1 -18.08 16.40 10.48
N MET A 2 -18.55 16.58 11.72
CA MET A 2 -17.71 16.68 12.96
C MET A 2 -16.74 15.48 13.16
N MET A 3 -17.17 14.24 12.98
CA MET A 3 -16.30 13.07 13.14
C MET A 3 -15.18 13.01 12.10
N MET A 4 -15.45 13.37 10.85
CA MET A 4 -14.44 13.36 9.81
C MET A 4 -13.35 14.39 10.07
N ASN A 5 -13.72 15.61 10.46
CA ASN A 5 -12.74 16.66 10.83
C ASN A 5 -11.88 16.19 12.00
N LYS A 6 -12.50 15.69 13.09
CA LYS A 6 -11.77 15.14 14.25
C LYS A 6 -10.80 14.01 13.85
N LEU A 7 -11.19 13.16 12.90
CA LEU A 7 -10.31 12.12 12.37
C LEU A 7 -9.13 12.73 11.61
N LEU A 8 -9.39 13.65 10.68
CA LEU A 8 -8.34 14.27 9.87
C LEU A 8 -7.34 15.05 10.75
N ASP A 9 -7.83 15.82 11.70
CA ASP A 9 -6.99 16.57 12.65
C ASP A 9 -6.12 15.63 13.49
N TYR A 10 -6.69 14.53 13.96
CA TYR A 10 -5.94 13.54 14.74
C TYR A 10 -4.90 12.80 13.89
N LEU A 11 -5.21 12.47 12.65
CA LEU A 11 -4.26 11.87 11.73
C LEU A 11 -3.12 12.84 11.38
N ASP A 12 -3.42 14.13 11.21
CA ASP A 12 -2.41 15.17 10.99
C ASP A 12 -1.50 15.36 12.18
N TYR A 13 -2.06 15.30 13.40
CA TYR A 13 -1.28 15.34 14.65
C TYR A 13 -0.33 14.13 14.77
N LEU A 14 -0.83 12.91 14.52
CA LEU A 14 -0.01 11.70 14.64
C LEU A 14 1.02 11.56 13.53
N PHE A 15 0.66 11.96 12.32
CA PHE A 15 1.46 11.76 11.11
C PHE A 15 1.46 13.04 10.27
N PRO A 16 2.20 14.08 10.70
CA PRO A 16 2.25 15.35 9.95
C PRO A 16 2.89 15.19 8.56
N ASN A 17 3.84 14.28 8.41
CA ASN A 17 4.52 13.98 7.16
C ASN A 17 4.56 12.46 6.93
N PRO A 18 3.41 11.82 6.59
CA PRO A 18 3.36 10.39 6.38
C PRO A 18 4.19 10.01 5.14
N LYS A 19 4.96 8.94 5.26
CA LYS A 19 5.78 8.41 4.16
C LYS A 19 5.50 6.92 3.96
N CYS A 20 5.63 6.45 2.74
CA CYS A 20 5.66 5.03 2.45
C CYS A 20 6.87 4.39 3.16
N GLU A 21 6.66 3.23 3.78
CA GLU A 21 7.73 2.51 4.49
C GLU A 21 8.53 1.58 3.56
N LEU A 22 8.11 1.40 2.31
CA LEU A 22 8.88 0.66 1.30
C LEU A 22 10.11 1.46 0.88
N ILE A 23 11.24 0.75 0.70
CA ILE A 23 12.51 1.36 0.28
C ILE A 23 12.63 1.24 -1.24
N TYR A 24 12.75 2.37 -1.92
CA TYR A 24 12.91 2.47 -3.37
C TYR A 24 13.67 3.74 -3.76
N GLN A 25 14.25 3.76 -4.95
CA GLN A 25 14.91 4.93 -5.54
C GLN A 25 14.30 5.33 -6.90
N LYS A 26 13.72 4.36 -7.61
CA LYS A 26 13.14 4.55 -8.95
C LYS A 26 11.68 4.11 -8.96
N ASP A 27 10.92 4.57 -9.94
CA ASP A 27 9.51 4.26 -10.13
C ASP A 27 9.24 2.75 -10.22
N TYR A 28 9.97 2.02 -11.10
CA TYR A 28 9.80 0.58 -11.24
C TYR A 28 10.16 -0.19 -9.96
N GLN A 29 11.08 0.33 -9.15
CA GLN A 29 11.43 -0.29 -7.86
C GLN A 29 10.26 -0.20 -6.89
N LEU A 30 9.58 0.96 -6.83
CA LEU A 30 8.37 1.09 -6.03
C LEU A 30 7.26 0.15 -6.54
N LEU A 31 6.99 0.12 -7.85
CA LEU A 31 5.98 -0.76 -8.44
C LEU A 31 6.23 -2.22 -8.04
N MET A 32 7.47 -2.70 -8.21
CA MET A 32 7.88 -4.05 -7.84
C MET A 32 7.78 -4.30 -6.32
N ALA A 33 8.18 -3.34 -5.49
CA ALA A 33 8.07 -3.45 -4.03
C ALA A 33 6.60 -3.54 -3.58
N VAL A 34 5.69 -2.78 -4.20
CA VAL A 34 4.25 -2.87 -3.92
C VAL A 34 3.68 -4.22 -4.35
N VAL A 35 4.12 -4.78 -5.50
CA VAL A 35 3.73 -6.15 -5.90
C VAL A 35 4.24 -7.18 -4.89
N LEU A 36 5.46 -7.04 -4.41
CA LEU A 36 6.02 -7.92 -3.37
C LEU A 36 5.30 -7.80 -2.04
N SER A 37 4.72 -6.64 -1.70
CA SER A 37 4.00 -6.41 -0.43
C SER A 37 2.66 -7.13 -0.34
N ALA A 38 2.11 -7.66 -1.44
CA ALA A 38 0.89 -8.44 -1.41
C ALA A 38 1.04 -9.64 -0.46
N GLN A 39 0.21 -9.69 0.61
CA GLN A 39 0.27 -10.70 1.67
C GLN A 39 1.65 -10.84 2.34
N SER A 40 2.44 -9.77 2.37
CA SER A 40 3.71 -9.71 3.06
C SER A 40 3.85 -8.39 3.82
N THR A 41 4.74 -8.34 4.82
CA THR A 41 5.01 -7.10 5.56
C THR A 41 6.08 -6.27 4.81
N ASP A 42 6.01 -4.94 4.94
CA ASP A 42 7.01 -4.04 4.34
C ASP A 42 8.43 -4.36 4.86
N LYS A 43 8.56 -4.78 6.13
CA LYS A 43 9.83 -5.24 6.68
C LYS A 43 10.44 -6.41 5.90
N ARG A 44 9.61 -7.40 5.50
CA ARG A 44 10.08 -8.52 4.67
C ARG A 44 10.40 -8.07 3.24
N VAL A 45 9.60 -7.18 2.67
CA VAL A 45 9.88 -6.62 1.35
C VAL A 45 11.20 -5.86 1.37
N ASN A 46 11.40 -4.98 2.35
CA ASN A 46 12.61 -4.19 2.52
C ASN A 46 13.86 -5.04 2.83
N SER A 47 13.71 -6.27 3.31
CA SER A 47 14.85 -7.17 3.48
C SER A 47 15.34 -7.81 2.18
N VAL A 48 14.53 -7.80 1.12
CA VAL A 48 14.87 -8.45 -0.16
C VAL A 48 15.06 -7.46 -1.31
N THR A 49 14.38 -6.33 -1.33
CA THR A 49 14.45 -5.36 -2.44
C THR A 49 15.85 -4.76 -2.64
N PRO A 50 16.65 -4.42 -1.60
CA PRO A 50 18.01 -3.95 -1.80
C PRO A 50 18.91 -5.03 -2.44
N ILE A 51 18.69 -6.30 -2.09
CA ILE A 51 19.46 -7.42 -2.65
C ILE A 51 19.14 -7.57 -4.15
N ILE A 52 17.85 -7.52 -4.50
CA ILE A 52 17.40 -7.59 -5.90
C ILE A 52 18.05 -6.47 -6.71
N PHE A 53 17.88 -5.22 -6.28
CA PHE A 53 18.32 -4.05 -7.06
C PHE A 53 19.82 -3.83 -7.04
N SER A 54 20.56 -4.43 -6.09
CA SER A 54 22.02 -4.50 -6.12
C SER A 54 22.51 -5.56 -7.11
N LYS A 55 21.87 -6.73 -7.14
CA LYS A 55 22.24 -7.84 -8.05
C LYS A 55 21.81 -7.56 -9.50
N TYR A 56 20.70 -6.88 -9.67
CA TYR A 56 20.10 -6.55 -10.96
C TYR A 56 19.81 -5.03 -11.02
N PRO A 57 20.81 -4.19 -11.26
CA PRO A 57 20.68 -2.73 -11.15
C PRO A 57 19.86 -2.09 -12.26
N THR A 58 19.64 -2.78 -13.37
CA THR A 58 18.83 -2.29 -14.50
C THR A 58 17.63 -3.19 -14.79
N LEU A 59 16.66 -2.66 -15.53
CA LEU A 59 15.52 -3.46 -16.03
C LEU A 59 15.99 -4.57 -16.99
N GLU A 60 17.05 -4.32 -17.75
CA GLU A 60 17.64 -5.31 -18.65
C GLU A 60 18.22 -6.49 -17.87
N ASP A 61 18.92 -6.23 -16.77
CA ASP A 61 19.44 -7.27 -15.89
C ASP A 61 18.31 -8.09 -15.27
N LEU A 62 17.25 -7.41 -14.78
CA LEU A 62 16.06 -8.08 -14.23
C LEU A 62 15.32 -8.93 -15.28
N LYS A 63 15.21 -8.45 -16.52
CA LYS A 63 14.64 -9.20 -17.64
C LYS A 63 15.44 -10.46 -17.93
N LYS A 64 16.78 -10.37 -17.88
CA LYS A 64 17.70 -11.50 -18.11
C LYS A 64 17.91 -12.40 -16.89
N ALA A 65 17.41 -11.97 -15.71
CA ALA A 65 17.62 -12.68 -14.45
C ALA A 65 17.14 -14.14 -14.52
N ASN A 66 17.90 -15.04 -13.90
CA ASN A 66 17.44 -16.41 -13.71
C ASN A 66 16.28 -16.42 -12.71
N LEU A 67 15.20 -17.09 -13.06
CA LEU A 67 14.00 -17.12 -12.23
C LEU A 67 14.27 -17.79 -10.88
N SER A 68 15.08 -18.86 -10.83
CA SER A 68 15.43 -19.53 -9.58
C SER A 68 16.22 -18.63 -8.62
N ASP A 69 17.07 -17.75 -9.13
CA ASP A 69 17.82 -16.79 -8.34
C ASP A 69 16.90 -15.72 -7.71
N LEU A 70 15.92 -15.22 -8.50
CA LEU A 70 14.92 -14.30 -7.99
C LEU A 70 14.05 -14.97 -6.92
N GLU A 71 13.65 -16.22 -7.15
CA GLU A 71 12.87 -17.01 -6.18
C GLU A 71 13.62 -17.18 -4.86
N GLU A 72 14.92 -17.45 -4.91
CA GLU A 72 15.76 -17.61 -3.72
C GLU A 72 15.84 -16.29 -2.94
N ILE A 73 16.14 -15.18 -3.61
CA ILE A 73 16.24 -13.88 -2.97
C ILE A 73 14.93 -13.48 -2.29
N ILE A 74 13.78 -13.66 -2.96
CA ILE A 74 12.49 -13.24 -2.44
C ILE A 74 11.75 -14.30 -1.63
N ARG A 75 12.38 -15.41 -1.30
CA ARG A 75 11.80 -16.50 -0.49
C ARG A 75 11.14 -16.04 0.81
N PRO A 76 11.67 -15.02 1.54
CA PRO A 76 11.03 -14.47 2.73
C PRO A 76 9.66 -13.85 2.52
N VAL A 77 9.32 -13.43 1.28
CA VAL A 77 7.99 -12.89 0.95
C VAL A 77 7.07 -14.01 0.44
N GLY A 78 5.89 -14.14 0.99
CA GLY A 78 4.94 -15.21 0.61
C GLY A 78 4.66 -15.27 -0.90
N SER A 79 4.29 -16.45 -1.42
CA SER A 79 4.03 -16.68 -2.85
C SER A 79 5.21 -16.32 -3.77
N PHE A 80 6.42 -16.54 -3.31
CA PHE A 80 7.66 -16.07 -3.94
C PHE A 80 7.80 -16.52 -5.41
N ARG A 81 7.42 -17.76 -5.78
CA ARG A 81 7.49 -18.24 -7.17
C ARG A 81 6.68 -17.37 -8.13
N LYS A 82 5.41 -17.09 -7.78
CA LYS A 82 4.56 -16.21 -8.60
C LYS A 82 5.13 -14.79 -8.65
N LYS A 83 5.59 -14.28 -7.52
CA LYS A 83 6.16 -12.93 -7.43
C LYS A 83 7.45 -12.78 -8.22
N ALA A 84 8.33 -13.78 -8.23
CA ALA A 84 9.53 -13.79 -9.08
C ALA A 84 9.16 -13.70 -10.57
N ALA A 85 8.19 -14.49 -11.02
CA ALA A 85 7.67 -14.39 -12.37
C ALA A 85 7.07 -13.00 -12.66
N PHE A 86 6.36 -12.40 -11.71
CA PHE A 86 5.81 -11.05 -11.86
C PHE A 86 6.92 -10.00 -12.01
N LEU A 87 7.95 -10.04 -11.16
CA LEU A 87 9.08 -9.08 -11.26
C LEU A 87 9.76 -9.16 -12.63
N LYS A 88 10.07 -10.39 -13.09
CA LYS A 88 10.66 -10.61 -14.41
C LYS A 88 9.74 -10.12 -15.53
N GLY A 89 8.44 -10.43 -15.47
CA GLY A 89 7.46 -9.97 -16.45
C GLY A 89 7.29 -8.44 -16.47
N ILE A 90 7.28 -7.79 -15.31
CA ILE A 90 7.26 -6.33 -15.21
C ILE A 90 8.52 -5.75 -15.86
N ALA A 91 9.71 -6.25 -15.51
CA ALA A 91 10.97 -5.77 -16.08
C ALA A 91 11.01 -5.93 -17.61
N THR A 92 10.58 -7.10 -18.12
CA THR A 92 10.51 -7.38 -19.55
C THR A 92 9.62 -6.37 -20.27
N ARG A 93 8.39 -6.17 -19.78
CA ARG A 93 7.45 -5.25 -20.43
C ARG A 93 7.92 -3.79 -20.36
N LEU A 94 8.43 -3.35 -19.20
CA LEU A 94 8.96 -1.99 -19.08
C LEU A 94 10.12 -1.74 -20.03
N PHE A 95 11.01 -2.72 -20.18
CA PHE A 95 12.15 -2.60 -21.09
C PHE A 95 11.73 -2.62 -22.56
N ASP A 96 10.88 -3.59 -22.96
CA ASP A 96 10.56 -3.85 -24.35
C ASP A 96 9.45 -2.92 -24.92
N GLU A 97 8.47 -2.55 -24.09
CA GLU A 97 7.27 -1.83 -24.54
C GLU A 97 7.26 -0.35 -24.13
N PHE A 98 7.97 0.02 -23.04
CA PHE A 98 7.85 1.34 -22.40
C PHE A 98 9.18 2.10 -22.27
N ASN A 99 10.25 1.67 -22.93
CA ASN A 99 11.59 2.32 -22.88
C ASN A 99 12.11 2.51 -21.44
N GLY A 100 11.76 1.59 -20.52
CA GLY A 100 12.17 1.63 -19.13
C GLY A 100 11.40 2.59 -18.21
N VAL A 101 10.38 3.27 -18.70
CA VAL A 101 9.55 4.22 -17.94
C VAL A 101 8.24 3.53 -17.52
N VAL A 102 7.86 3.67 -16.25
CA VAL A 102 6.58 3.14 -15.79
C VAL A 102 5.44 4.03 -16.27
N PRO A 103 4.46 3.49 -17.03
CA PRO A 103 3.33 4.30 -17.51
C PRO A 103 2.46 4.77 -16.34
N ILE A 104 1.83 5.94 -16.51
CA ILE A 104 0.87 6.49 -15.51
C ILE A 104 -0.57 6.12 -15.83
N ASP A 105 -0.82 5.53 -17.00
CA ASP A 105 -2.15 5.08 -17.39
C ASP A 105 -2.58 3.88 -16.53
N ARG A 106 -3.74 3.99 -15.93
CA ARG A 106 -4.27 2.99 -14.99
C ARG A 106 -4.54 1.64 -15.65
N GLU A 107 -5.15 1.64 -16.83
CA GLU A 107 -5.54 0.41 -17.52
C GLU A 107 -4.28 -0.34 -17.99
N VAL A 108 -3.31 0.40 -18.48
CA VAL A 108 -2.00 -0.14 -18.85
C VAL A 108 -1.30 -0.74 -17.63
N LEU A 109 -1.26 -0.03 -16.48
CA LEU A 109 -0.65 -0.55 -15.26
C LEU A 109 -1.35 -1.82 -14.75
N GLU A 110 -2.69 -1.85 -14.77
CA GLU A 110 -3.45 -3.03 -14.32
C GLU A 110 -3.25 -4.25 -15.24
N SER A 111 -2.72 -4.06 -16.46
CA SER A 111 -2.35 -5.15 -17.38
C SER A 111 -0.99 -5.79 -17.05
N PHE A 112 -0.18 -5.19 -16.18
CA PHE A 112 1.11 -5.76 -15.78
C PHE A 112 0.95 -6.99 -14.86
N PRO A 113 1.87 -7.97 -14.94
CA PRO A 113 1.81 -9.15 -14.08
C PRO A 113 1.79 -8.81 -12.59
N GLY A 114 0.77 -9.27 -11.86
CA GLY A 114 0.64 -9.05 -10.43
C GLY A 114 0.24 -7.63 -10.01
N VAL A 115 -0.04 -6.76 -10.96
CA VAL A 115 -0.49 -5.38 -10.71
C VAL A 115 -2.02 -5.33 -10.80
N GLY A 116 -2.67 -5.09 -9.67
CA GLY A 116 -4.11 -4.88 -9.61
C GLY A 116 -4.44 -3.47 -9.13
N ARG A 117 -5.73 -3.14 -9.08
CA ARG A 117 -6.25 -1.83 -8.67
C ARG A 117 -5.58 -1.24 -7.43
N LYS A 118 -5.39 -2.06 -6.38
CA LYS A 118 -4.73 -1.60 -5.14
C LYS A 118 -3.28 -1.20 -5.40
N THR A 119 -2.54 -2.01 -6.14
CA THR A 119 -1.14 -1.73 -6.49
C THR A 119 -1.03 -0.42 -7.26
N VAL A 120 -1.91 -0.21 -8.24
CA VAL A 120 -1.97 1.04 -9.02
C VAL A 120 -2.27 2.24 -8.13
N ASN A 121 -3.26 2.13 -7.22
CA ASN A 121 -3.60 3.22 -6.31
C ASN A 121 -2.42 3.62 -5.41
N VAL A 122 -1.72 2.63 -4.84
CA VAL A 122 -0.53 2.88 -4.00
C VAL A 122 0.59 3.50 -4.84
N PHE A 123 0.91 2.92 -5.99
CA PHE A 123 2.01 3.36 -6.84
C PHE A 123 1.80 4.79 -7.36
N LEU A 124 0.64 5.05 -7.97
CA LEU A 124 0.33 6.38 -8.52
C LEU A 124 0.23 7.45 -7.42
N GLY A 125 -0.34 7.09 -6.27
CA GLY A 125 -0.45 8.00 -5.13
C GLY A 125 0.88 8.35 -4.53
N GLU A 126 1.77 7.37 -4.35
CA GLU A 126 3.07 7.55 -3.71
C GLU A 126 4.09 8.21 -4.64
N PHE A 127 4.21 7.74 -5.88
CA PHE A 127 5.27 8.19 -6.77
C PHE A 127 4.91 9.46 -7.54
N TYR A 128 3.67 9.55 -8.02
CA TYR A 128 3.22 10.65 -8.88
C TYR A 128 2.28 11.64 -8.18
N GLY A 129 1.92 11.40 -6.92
CA GLY A 129 0.97 12.26 -6.19
C GLY A 129 -0.45 12.23 -6.76
N VAL A 130 -0.80 11.25 -7.60
CA VAL A 130 -2.15 11.13 -8.15
C VAL A 130 -3.13 10.83 -7.02
N PRO A 131 -4.19 11.63 -6.84
CA PRO A 131 -5.14 11.40 -5.76
C PRO A 131 -5.79 10.02 -5.85
N ALA A 132 -5.46 9.14 -4.91
CA ALA A 132 -6.01 7.80 -4.81
C ALA A 132 -6.07 7.35 -3.34
N ILE A 133 -7.04 6.49 -3.02
CA ILE A 133 -7.12 5.81 -1.72
C ILE A 133 -7.02 4.31 -2.00
N ALA A 134 -5.92 3.68 -1.60
CA ALA A 134 -5.82 2.23 -1.62
C ALA A 134 -6.40 1.66 -0.32
N VAL A 135 -7.30 0.70 -0.42
CA VAL A 135 -7.88 0.05 0.75
C VAL A 135 -7.17 -1.27 1.00
N ASP A 136 -6.30 -1.26 2.00
CA ASP A 136 -5.69 -2.48 2.54
C ASP A 136 -6.43 -2.95 3.81
N THR A 137 -5.93 -4.00 4.45
CA THR A 137 -6.53 -4.54 5.69
C THR A 137 -6.52 -3.55 6.85
N HIS A 138 -5.57 -2.60 6.88
CA HIS A 138 -5.52 -1.55 7.90
C HIS A 138 -6.59 -0.50 7.63
N VAL A 139 -6.63 0.06 6.43
CA VAL A 139 -7.62 1.06 6.00
C VAL A 139 -9.03 0.50 6.12
N GLU A 140 -9.27 -0.74 5.66
CA GLU A 140 -10.57 -1.41 5.76
C GLU A 140 -11.03 -1.53 7.21
N ARG A 141 -10.18 -2.09 8.08
CA ARG A 141 -10.48 -2.28 9.51
C ARG A 141 -10.80 -0.97 10.21
N VAL A 142 -9.93 0.02 10.04
CA VAL A 142 -10.12 1.34 10.68
C VAL A 142 -11.40 2.00 10.18
N SER A 143 -11.65 1.99 8.87
CA SER A 143 -12.85 2.56 8.26
C SER A 143 -14.13 1.92 8.79
N LYS A 144 -14.13 0.59 8.91
CA LYS A 144 -15.27 -0.15 9.48
C LYS A 144 -15.44 0.14 10.97
N ARG A 145 -14.37 0.21 11.76
CA ARG A 145 -14.41 0.56 13.19
C ARG A 145 -14.94 1.97 13.43
N LEU A 146 -14.52 2.94 12.62
CA LEU A 146 -14.93 4.34 12.74
C LEU A 146 -16.26 4.65 12.01
N LYS A 147 -17.00 3.67 11.53
CA LYS A 147 -18.29 3.84 10.84
C LYS A 147 -18.19 4.67 9.54
N LEU A 148 -17.01 4.76 8.96
CA LEU A 148 -16.80 5.37 7.63
C LEU A 148 -17.33 4.47 6.52
N ALA A 149 -17.38 3.17 6.80
CA ALA A 149 -17.93 2.12 5.97
C ALA A 149 -18.77 1.14 6.81
N TYR A 150 -19.63 0.36 6.17
CA TYR A 150 -20.38 -0.70 6.84
C TYR A 150 -19.53 -1.96 7.02
N LEU A 151 -19.93 -2.84 7.94
CA LEU A 151 -19.17 -4.07 8.22
C LEU A 151 -19.10 -5.00 7.00
N ASN A 152 -20.19 -5.06 6.23
CA ASN A 152 -20.31 -5.94 5.05
C ASN A 152 -19.86 -5.29 3.75
N ASP A 153 -19.33 -4.06 3.78
CA ASP A 153 -18.83 -3.40 2.58
C ASP A 153 -17.63 -4.18 2.00
N SER A 154 -17.63 -4.33 0.69
CA SER A 154 -16.45 -4.77 -0.04
C SER A 154 -15.33 -3.73 0.03
N VAL A 155 -14.10 -4.15 -0.28
CA VAL A 155 -12.94 -3.23 -0.35
C VAL A 155 -13.23 -2.05 -1.29
N LEU A 156 -13.87 -2.30 -2.43
CA LEU A 156 -14.25 -1.28 -3.40
C LEU A 156 -15.32 -0.32 -2.85
N ASP A 157 -16.29 -0.82 -2.08
CA ASP A 157 -17.29 0.03 -1.44
C ASP A 157 -16.67 0.91 -0.37
N VAL A 158 -15.72 0.38 0.41
CA VAL A 158 -14.94 1.16 1.37
C VAL A 158 -14.18 2.29 0.66
N GLU A 159 -13.46 1.98 -0.42
CA GLU A 159 -12.75 2.96 -1.24
C GLU A 159 -13.69 4.08 -1.70
N ARG A 160 -14.81 3.73 -2.36
CA ARG A 160 -15.80 4.68 -2.87
C ARG A 160 -16.38 5.57 -1.76
N LYS A 161 -16.67 5.00 -0.59
CA LYS A 161 -17.20 5.75 0.55
C LYS A 161 -16.17 6.71 1.15
N LEU A 162 -14.92 6.30 1.24
CA LEU A 162 -13.85 7.18 1.68
C LEU A 162 -13.63 8.34 0.70
N MET A 163 -13.57 8.05 -0.60
CA MET A 163 -13.42 9.08 -1.64
C MET A 163 -14.55 10.12 -1.63
N LYS A 164 -15.78 9.74 -1.24
CA LYS A 164 -16.89 10.67 -1.06
C LYS A 164 -16.80 11.53 0.22
N LYS A 165 -16.11 11.06 1.23
CA LYS A 165 -16.06 11.71 2.56
C LYS A 165 -14.80 12.55 2.78
N VAL A 166 -13.71 12.19 2.11
CA VAL A 166 -12.40 12.85 2.24
C VAL A 166 -12.21 13.81 1.07
N PRO A 167 -11.75 15.05 1.28
CA PRO A 167 -11.36 15.97 0.20
C PRO A 167 -10.36 15.32 -0.75
N LYS A 168 -10.51 15.52 -2.06
CA LYS A 168 -9.74 14.82 -3.10
C LYS A 168 -8.24 15.09 -3.01
N ASP A 169 -7.87 16.31 -2.70
CA ASP A 169 -6.48 16.76 -2.49
C ASP A 169 -5.79 16.07 -1.30
N ARG A 170 -6.58 15.48 -0.40
CA ARG A 170 -6.07 14.75 0.77
C ARG A 170 -5.96 13.23 0.58
N TRP A 171 -6.45 12.66 -0.52
CA TRP A 171 -6.59 11.20 -0.65
C TRP A 171 -5.28 10.44 -0.46
N ALA A 172 -4.20 10.83 -1.14
CA ALA A 172 -2.90 10.15 -1.02
C ALA A 172 -2.35 10.24 0.41
N ARG A 173 -2.35 11.44 0.99
CA ARG A 173 -1.93 11.66 2.38
C ARG A 173 -2.79 10.89 3.39
N PHE A 174 -4.11 10.98 3.25
CA PHE A 174 -5.06 10.26 4.10
C PHE A 174 -4.88 8.76 4.03
N HIS A 175 -4.64 8.21 2.84
CA HIS A 175 -4.34 6.79 2.67
C HIS A 175 -3.14 6.36 3.53
N LEU A 176 -1.99 7.04 3.41
CA LEU A 176 -0.79 6.73 4.19
C LEU A 176 -1.03 6.87 5.69
N GLN A 177 -1.69 7.96 6.11
CA GLN A 177 -2.05 8.17 7.52
C GLN A 177 -2.93 7.05 8.07
N MET A 178 -3.92 6.60 7.31
CA MET A 178 -4.83 5.50 7.70
C MET A 178 -4.10 4.15 7.81
N VAL A 179 -3.16 3.88 6.90
CA VAL A 179 -2.30 2.69 6.97
C VAL A 179 -1.46 2.73 8.26
N LEU A 180 -0.74 3.83 8.51
CA LEU A 180 0.10 4.00 9.70
C LEU A 180 -0.73 3.96 10.99
N PHE A 181 -1.88 4.62 11.02
CA PHE A 181 -2.79 4.58 12.16
C PHE A 181 -3.28 3.17 12.45
N GLY A 182 -3.67 2.42 11.41
CA GLY A 182 -4.06 1.03 11.54
C GLY A 182 -2.92 0.11 11.96
N ARG A 183 -1.70 0.41 11.56
CA ARG A 183 -0.50 -0.38 11.86
C ARG A 183 -0.02 -0.17 13.30
N TYR A 184 0.04 1.07 13.74
CA TYR A 184 0.68 1.41 15.01
C TYR A 184 -0.28 1.69 16.16
N TYR A 185 -1.46 2.24 15.91
CA TYR A 185 -2.44 2.65 16.92
C TYR A 185 -3.69 1.78 16.94
N CYS A 186 -4.49 1.78 15.88
CA CYS A 186 -5.74 1.02 15.79
C CYS A 186 -5.49 -0.41 15.31
N LYS A 187 -4.61 -1.15 16.00
CA LYS A 187 -4.19 -2.51 15.68
C LYS A 187 -5.37 -3.48 15.65
N ALA A 188 -5.20 -4.61 14.93
CA ALA A 188 -6.19 -5.69 14.92
C ALA A 188 -6.35 -6.31 16.32
N VAL A 189 -5.22 -6.53 16.98
CA VAL A 189 -5.13 -7.08 18.34
C VAL A 189 -4.52 -6.01 19.25
N LYS A 190 -5.10 -5.83 20.46
CA LYS A 190 -4.66 -4.83 21.46
C LYS A 190 -4.48 -3.42 20.87
N PRO A 191 -5.54 -2.81 20.28
CA PRO A 191 -5.45 -1.43 19.80
C PRO A 191 -5.23 -0.46 20.95
N LEU A 192 -4.56 0.67 20.69
CA LEU A 192 -4.30 1.71 21.71
C LEU A 192 -5.54 2.61 21.85
N CYS A 193 -6.52 2.17 22.64
CA CYS A 193 -7.82 2.86 22.77
C CYS A 193 -7.89 3.85 23.92
N LYS A 194 -7.04 3.70 24.95
CA LYS A 194 -7.08 4.51 26.18
C LYS A 194 -7.17 6.01 25.87
N ASP A 195 -6.22 6.53 25.12
CA ASP A 195 -6.11 7.94 24.78
C ASP A 195 -6.60 8.28 23.35
N CYS A 196 -7.33 7.35 22.71
CA CYS A 196 -7.83 7.58 21.37
C CYS A 196 -9.02 8.58 21.37
N PRO A 197 -8.90 9.77 20.78
CA PRO A 197 -9.97 10.76 20.76
C PRO A 197 -11.17 10.36 19.89
N LEU A 198 -11.03 9.28 19.11
CA LEU A 198 -12.06 8.76 18.22
C LEU A 198 -12.90 7.64 18.87
N LYS A 199 -12.64 7.29 20.14
CA LYS A 199 -13.30 6.15 20.82
C LYS A 199 -14.82 6.30 20.94
N GLU A 200 -15.35 7.51 20.99
CA GLU A 200 -16.79 7.80 21.03
C GLU A 200 -17.50 7.38 19.75
N PHE A 201 -16.83 7.57 18.60
CA PHE A 201 -17.38 7.23 17.27
C PHE A 201 -17.13 5.76 16.89
N CYS A 202 -16.23 5.09 17.63
CA CYS A 202 -15.76 3.77 17.29
C CYS A 202 -16.75 2.68 17.71
N ARG A 203 -17.12 1.78 16.77
CA ARG A 203 -17.99 0.62 17.04
C ARG A 203 -17.26 -0.59 17.59
N GLU A 204 -15.92 -0.57 17.71
CA GLU A 204 -15.17 -1.68 18.30
C GLU A 204 -15.65 -1.94 19.72
N LYS A 205 -16.11 -3.16 19.98
CA LYS A 205 -16.64 -3.58 21.30
C LYS A 205 -15.52 -3.89 22.28
N LYS A 206 -14.44 -4.50 21.79
CA LYS A 206 -13.27 -4.90 22.59
C LYS A 206 -12.21 -3.80 22.57
N LYS A 207 -12.57 -2.63 23.13
CA LYS A 207 -11.60 -1.52 23.29
C LYS A 207 -10.59 -1.90 24.38
N ASN A 208 -9.30 -1.74 24.09
CA ASN A 208 -8.24 -1.87 25.08
C ASN A 208 -8.11 -0.51 25.80
N LEU A 209 -8.57 -0.45 27.02
CA LEU A 209 -8.61 0.77 27.85
C LEU A 209 -7.57 0.76 28.98
N ASP A 210 -6.79 -0.31 29.07
CA ASP A 210 -5.71 -0.49 30.03
C ASP A 210 -4.42 0.21 29.61
#